data_cdc81c172e342031d4c79c38a1f8712c
#
_entry.id   cdc81c172e342031d4c79c38a1f8712c
#
_cell.length_a   1.000
_cell.length_b   1.000
_cell.length_c   1.000
_cell.angle_alpha   90.00
_cell.angle_beta   90.00
_cell.angle_gamma   90.00
#
_symmetry.space_group_name_H-M   'P 1'
#
loop_
_entity.id
_entity.type
_entity.pdbx_description
1 polymer ?
#
loop_
_entity_poly.entity_id
_entity_poly.type
_entity_poly.pdbx_seq_one_letter_code
_entity_poly.pdbx_strand_id
1 'polypeptide(L)'
;MKYTTQMNAARQGIVTKEMEAVAAYEGIDVKDLMAEVAAGTIVIPANKNHKCLKPFGIGNSLKTKINVNLGTSRDCMDMDVEMQKVQAAIDMGAEAIMDLSSFGDTQKFRRKLTSECPAVLGTVPIYDAVVYLSLIHISEPTRH
;
A
#
# COMPACT_ATOMS: atom_id res chain seq x y z
N MET A 1 -16.24 12.92 -10.33
CA MET A 1 -16.25 12.17 -9.06
C MET A 1 -16.82 13.07 -7.98
N LYS A 2 -17.65 12.54 -7.09
CA LYS A 2 -18.26 13.35 -6.01
C LYS A 2 -17.34 13.56 -4.80
N TYR A 3 -16.21 12.83 -4.70
CA TYR A 3 -15.26 12.89 -3.58
C TYR A 3 -13.82 12.66 -4.06
N THR A 4 -12.83 13.09 -3.25
CA THR A 4 -11.40 13.01 -3.57
C THR A 4 -10.65 11.95 -2.78
N THR A 5 -11.12 11.63 -1.56
CA THR A 5 -10.51 10.64 -0.65
C THR A 5 -11.60 9.82 0.03
N GLN A 6 -11.23 8.67 0.62
CA GLN A 6 -12.15 7.84 1.41
C GLN A 6 -12.73 8.64 2.60
N MET A 7 -11.89 9.40 3.32
CA MET A 7 -12.36 10.28 4.39
C MET A 7 -13.34 11.36 3.88
N ASN A 8 -13.07 11.95 2.72
CA ASN A 8 -13.97 12.96 2.14
C ASN A 8 -15.32 12.34 1.76
N ALA A 9 -15.33 11.11 1.21
CA ALA A 9 -16.56 10.35 0.96
C ALA A 9 -17.34 10.09 2.25
N ALA A 10 -16.64 9.56 3.27
CA ALA A 10 -17.23 9.24 4.56
C ALA A 10 -17.88 10.47 5.24
N ARG A 11 -17.20 11.62 5.22
CA ARG A 11 -17.74 12.88 5.75
C ARG A 11 -18.96 13.42 4.99
N GLN A 12 -19.15 13.01 3.75
CA GLN A 12 -20.33 13.30 2.94
C GLN A 12 -21.43 12.23 3.07
N GLY A 13 -21.25 11.23 3.93
CA GLY A 13 -22.18 10.10 4.05
C GLY A 13 -22.19 9.16 2.85
N ILE A 14 -21.14 9.17 2.03
CA ILE A 14 -21.01 8.34 0.84
C ILE A 14 -20.25 7.07 1.21
N VAL A 15 -20.91 5.93 1.17
CA VAL A 15 -20.28 4.62 1.27
C VAL A 15 -19.59 4.30 -0.06
N THR A 16 -18.32 3.93 -0.01
CA THR A 16 -17.54 3.52 -1.18
C THR A 16 -17.44 2.00 -1.25
N LYS A 17 -17.17 1.47 -2.43
CA LYS A 17 -16.94 0.02 -2.61
C LYS A 17 -15.76 -0.51 -1.77
N GLU A 18 -14.78 0.33 -1.51
CA GLU A 18 -13.65 0.00 -0.63
C GLU A 18 -14.11 -0.13 0.83
N MET A 19 -15.01 0.75 1.31
CA MET A 19 -15.61 0.64 2.65
C MET A 19 -16.44 -0.63 2.78
N GLU A 20 -17.26 -0.96 1.77
CA GLU A 20 -18.05 -2.20 1.77
C GLU A 20 -17.15 -3.44 1.85
N ALA A 21 -16.09 -3.49 1.05
CA ALA A 21 -15.14 -4.60 1.05
C ALA A 21 -14.43 -4.76 2.40
N VAL A 22 -14.00 -3.64 3.00
CA VAL A 22 -13.34 -3.64 4.32
C VAL A 22 -14.33 -4.07 5.41
N ALA A 23 -15.54 -3.53 5.42
CA ALA A 23 -16.56 -3.89 6.41
C ALA A 23 -16.90 -5.39 6.36
N ALA A 24 -17.02 -5.94 5.15
CA ALA A 24 -17.25 -7.38 4.95
C ALA A 24 -16.06 -8.24 5.46
N TYR A 25 -14.82 -7.82 5.20
CA TYR A 25 -13.61 -8.52 5.66
C TYR A 25 -13.48 -8.48 7.19
N GLU A 26 -13.76 -7.34 7.80
CA GLU A 26 -13.65 -7.14 9.25
C GLU A 26 -14.85 -7.73 10.01
N GLY A 27 -15.99 -7.92 9.36
CA GLY A 27 -17.22 -8.38 9.98
C GLY A 27 -17.92 -7.31 10.81
N ILE A 28 -17.83 -6.05 10.40
CA ILE A 28 -18.45 -4.89 11.09
C ILE A 28 -19.47 -4.20 10.19
N ASP A 29 -20.35 -3.40 10.78
CA ASP A 29 -21.30 -2.60 10.01
C ASP A 29 -20.59 -1.51 9.19
N VAL A 30 -21.01 -1.33 7.94
CA VAL A 30 -20.38 -0.37 7.04
C VAL A 30 -20.57 1.09 7.49
N LYS A 31 -21.66 1.38 8.22
CA LYS A 31 -21.90 2.73 8.74
C LYS A 31 -20.98 3.05 9.92
N ASP A 32 -20.71 2.05 10.76
CA ASP A 32 -19.75 2.19 11.86
C ASP A 32 -18.34 2.39 11.30
N LEU A 33 -17.92 1.59 10.31
CA LEU A 33 -16.68 1.78 9.59
C LEU A 33 -16.59 3.19 8.97
N MET A 34 -17.65 3.64 8.30
CA MET A 34 -17.71 4.96 7.68
C MET A 34 -17.55 6.09 8.72
N ALA A 35 -18.16 5.96 9.89
CA ALA A 35 -18.02 6.93 10.98
C ALA A 35 -16.57 7.03 11.45
N GLU A 36 -15.90 5.90 11.64
CA GLU A 36 -14.48 5.85 12.04
C GLU A 36 -13.54 6.40 10.95
N VAL A 37 -13.83 6.14 9.66
CA VAL A 37 -13.10 6.74 8.53
C VAL A 37 -13.31 8.26 8.49
N ALA A 38 -14.53 8.74 8.74
CA ALA A 38 -14.84 10.17 8.80
C ALA A 38 -14.12 10.88 9.97
N ALA A 39 -14.01 10.19 11.11
CA ALA A 39 -13.28 10.65 12.28
C ALA A 39 -11.75 10.63 12.10
N GLY A 40 -11.24 9.82 11.15
CA GLY A 40 -9.81 9.67 10.88
C GLY A 40 -9.11 8.62 11.75
N THR A 41 -9.85 7.78 12.45
CA THR A 41 -9.34 6.68 13.28
C THR A 41 -9.12 5.40 12.49
N ILE A 42 -9.69 5.31 11.28
CA ILE A 42 -9.46 4.25 10.29
C ILE A 42 -9.03 4.87 8.97
N VAL A 43 -8.04 4.26 8.32
CA VAL A 43 -7.63 4.57 6.95
C VAL A 43 -7.81 3.36 6.05
N ILE A 44 -8.18 3.60 4.79
CA ILE A 44 -8.30 2.56 3.76
C ILE A 44 -7.37 2.94 2.62
N PRO A 45 -6.13 2.42 2.58
CA PRO A 45 -5.22 2.64 1.47
C PRO A 45 -5.74 1.97 0.20
N ALA A 46 -6.09 2.75 -0.79
CA ALA A 46 -6.59 2.25 -2.07
C ALA A 46 -6.07 3.10 -3.23
N ASN A 47 -4.93 2.69 -3.78
CA ASN A 47 -4.37 3.35 -4.95
C ASN A 47 -5.21 3.03 -6.20
N LYS A 48 -5.79 4.06 -6.82
CA LYS A 48 -6.63 3.93 -8.03
C LYS A 48 -5.93 3.27 -9.23
N ASN A 49 -4.60 3.29 -9.26
CA ASN A 49 -3.80 2.68 -10.32
C ASN A 49 -3.48 1.21 -10.05
N HIS A 50 -3.69 0.72 -8.83
CA HIS A 50 -3.48 -0.66 -8.40
C HIS A 50 -4.78 -1.46 -8.66
N LYS A 51 -4.89 -2.05 -9.85
CA LYS A 51 -6.16 -2.62 -10.34
C LYS A 51 -6.58 -3.93 -9.68
N CYS A 52 -5.63 -4.74 -9.23
CA CYS A 52 -5.89 -6.01 -8.55
C CYS A 52 -6.00 -5.87 -7.02
N LEU A 53 -5.88 -4.65 -6.49
CA LEU A 53 -5.90 -4.39 -5.04
C LEU A 53 -7.19 -4.91 -4.37
N LYS A 54 -7.01 -5.69 -3.33
CA LYS A 54 -8.03 -5.94 -2.30
C LYS A 54 -7.84 -4.90 -1.19
N PRO A 55 -8.80 -3.99 -0.98
CA PRO A 55 -8.63 -2.94 0.03
C PRO A 55 -8.74 -3.52 1.44
N PHE A 56 -7.86 -3.06 2.33
CA PHE A 56 -7.89 -3.36 3.77
C PHE A 56 -7.98 -2.07 4.58
N GLY A 57 -8.65 -2.13 5.71
CA GLY A 57 -8.69 -1.04 6.67
C GLY A 57 -7.58 -1.18 7.70
N ILE A 58 -7.00 -0.06 8.12
CA ILE A 58 -6.00 0.01 9.18
C ILE A 58 -6.47 1.04 10.19
N GLY A 59 -6.57 0.67 11.44
CA GLY A 59 -6.97 1.59 12.50
C GLY A 59 -7.72 0.94 13.65
N ASN A 60 -8.45 1.76 14.37
CA ASN A 60 -9.14 1.37 15.58
C ASN A 60 -10.18 0.27 15.34
N SER A 61 -10.28 -0.65 16.30
CA SER A 61 -11.28 -1.74 16.28
C SER A 61 -11.22 -2.73 15.12
N LEU A 62 -10.17 -2.66 14.27
CA LEU A 62 -9.94 -3.60 13.17
C LEU A 62 -8.93 -4.67 13.55
N LYS A 63 -8.98 -5.81 12.84
CA LYS A 63 -7.97 -6.86 12.96
C LYS A 63 -6.58 -6.31 12.66
N THR A 64 -5.56 -6.77 13.37
CA THR A 64 -4.16 -6.45 13.06
C THR A 64 -3.78 -7.00 11.69
N LYS A 65 -3.22 -6.15 10.82
CA LYS A 65 -2.76 -6.55 9.50
C LYS A 65 -1.29 -6.96 9.52
N ILE A 66 -0.98 -8.02 8.80
CA ILE A 66 0.39 -8.49 8.64
C ILE A 66 1.01 -7.78 7.43
N ASN A 67 2.14 -7.10 7.69
CA ASN A 67 2.95 -6.49 6.64
C ASN A 67 4.23 -7.31 6.45
N VAL A 68 4.49 -7.76 5.22
CA VAL A 68 5.68 -8.53 4.86
C VAL A 68 6.67 -7.63 4.14
N ASN A 69 7.90 -7.58 4.63
CA ASN A 69 9.01 -6.86 4.01
C ASN A 69 9.75 -7.78 3.04
N LEU A 70 10.01 -7.27 1.83
CA LEU A 70 10.81 -7.93 0.80
C LEU A 70 11.48 -6.88 -0.08
N GLY A 71 12.29 -7.30 -1.03
CA GLY A 71 12.92 -6.39 -1.98
C GLY A 71 14.32 -6.82 -2.38
N THR A 72 14.74 -6.34 -3.56
CA THR A 72 16.06 -6.60 -4.12
C THR A 72 17.15 -5.78 -3.42
N SER A 73 18.33 -6.38 -3.30
CA SER A 73 19.55 -5.74 -2.78
C SER A 73 20.71 -5.94 -3.75
N ARG A 74 21.87 -5.33 -3.44
CA ARG A 74 23.08 -5.53 -4.24
C ARG A 74 23.49 -7.01 -4.33
N ASP A 75 23.27 -7.77 -3.26
CA ASP A 75 23.68 -9.17 -3.15
C ASP A 75 22.62 -10.16 -3.66
N CYS A 76 21.40 -9.69 -3.85
CA CYS A 76 20.28 -10.49 -4.36
C CYS A 76 19.35 -9.61 -5.21
N MET A 77 19.50 -9.72 -6.54
CA MET A 77 18.76 -8.91 -7.52
C MET A 77 17.72 -9.70 -8.31
N ASP A 78 17.43 -10.93 -7.91
CA ASP A 78 16.52 -11.81 -8.62
C ASP A 78 15.06 -11.43 -8.34
N MET A 79 14.44 -10.78 -9.33
CA MET A 79 13.04 -10.34 -9.24
C MET A 79 12.04 -11.51 -9.21
N ASP A 80 12.39 -12.64 -9.79
CA ASP A 80 11.48 -13.80 -9.80
C ASP A 80 11.47 -14.46 -8.44
N VAL A 81 12.60 -14.50 -7.74
CA VAL A 81 12.68 -14.91 -6.33
C VAL A 81 11.86 -13.96 -5.44
N GLU A 82 11.95 -12.65 -5.66
CA GLU A 82 11.13 -11.69 -4.91
C GLU A 82 9.63 -11.88 -5.19
N MET A 83 9.24 -12.17 -6.43
CA MET A 83 7.83 -12.48 -6.74
C MET A 83 7.35 -13.79 -6.11
N GLN A 84 8.21 -14.81 -5.97
CA GLN A 84 7.87 -16.03 -5.22
C GLN A 84 7.63 -15.73 -3.75
N LYS A 85 8.43 -14.83 -3.13
CA LYS A 85 8.20 -14.36 -1.76
C LYS A 85 6.87 -13.61 -1.63
N VAL A 86 6.51 -12.78 -2.63
CA VAL A 86 5.20 -12.12 -2.68
C VAL A 86 4.09 -13.13 -2.67
N GLN A 87 4.15 -14.15 -3.55
CA GLN A 87 3.12 -15.18 -3.63
C GLN A 87 3.01 -15.97 -2.31
N ALA A 88 4.13 -16.38 -1.73
CA ALA A 88 4.14 -17.05 -0.45
C ALA A 88 3.53 -16.21 0.68
N ALA A 89 3.82 -14.91 0.71
CA ALA A 89 3.23 -13.99 1.68
C ALA A 89 1.70 -13.89 1.53
N ILE A 90 1.21 -13.79 0.29
CA ILE A 90 -0.23 -13.77 0.00
C ILE A 90 -0.91 -15.08 0.41
N ASP A 91 -0.30 -16.22 0.10
CA ASP A 91 -0.82 -17.55 0.45
C ASP A 91 -0.90 -17.74 1.98
N MET A 92 0.00 -17.10 2.72
CA MET A 92 -0.01 -17.07 4.19
C MET A 92 -0.97 -16.03 4.77
N GLY A 93 -1.65 -15.24 3.94
CA GLY A 93 -2.66 -14.28 4.36
C GLY A 93 -2.14 -12.89 4.69
N ALA A 94 -0.96 -12.51 4.19
CA ALA A 94 -0.47 -11.14 4.37
C ALA A 94 -1.37 -10.12 3.65
N GLU A 95 -1.77 -9.08 4.34
CA GLU A 95 -2.62 -8.02 3.81
C GLU A 95 -1.82 -6.84 3.21
N ALA A 96 -0.56 -6.73 3.59
CA ALA A 96 0.32 -5.67 3.11
C ALA A 96 1.72 -6.19 2.79
N ILE A 97 2.35 -5.60 1.79
CA ILE A 97 3.73 -5.87 1.40
C ILE A 97 4.48 -4.54 1.30
N MET A 98 5.64 -4.49 1.94
CA MET A 98 6.57 -3.36 1.84
C MET A 98 7.73 -3.76 0.93
N ASP A 99 7.80 -3.12 -0.24
CA ASP A 99 8.94 -3.22 -1.14
C ASP A 99 10.08 -2.33 -0.64
N LEU A 100 11.12 -2.97 -0.13
CA LEU A 100 12.34 -2.34 0.36
C LEU A 100 13.48 -2.42 -0.69
N SER A 101 13.14 -2.66 -1.95
CA SER A 101 14.12 -2.76 -3.02
C SER A 101 15.03 -1.52 -3.07
N SER A 102 16.32 -1.77 -3.01
CA SER A 102 17.36 -0.74 -3.01
C SER A 102 18.35 -0.89 -4.18
N PHE A 103 18.15 -1.90 -5.05
CA PHE A 103 19.06 -2.16 -6.17
C PHE A 103 18.35 -2.86 -7.33
N GLY A 104 18.91 -2.72 -8.55
CA GLY A 104 18.35 -3.30 -9.77
C GLY A 104 17.24 -2.42 -10.39
N ASP A 105 16.47 -2.98 -11.32
CA ASP A 105 15.36 -2.25 -11.96
C ASP A 105 14.11 -2.25 -11.07
N THR A 106 14.17 -1.44 -10.01
CA THR A 106 13.10 -1.31 -9.03
C THR A 106 11.79 -0.81 -9.64
N GLN A 107 11.85 -0.01 -10.72
CA GLN A 107 10.65 0.47 -11.41
C GLN A 107 9.92 -0.67 -12.12
N LYS A 108 10.65 -1.55 -12.80
CA LYS A 108 10.09 -2.73 -13.45
C LYS A 108 9.48 -3.68 -12.43
N PHE A 109 10.17 -3.92 -11.33
CA PHE A 109 9.68 -4.75 -10.23
C PHE A 109 8.36 -4.19 -9.66
N ARG A 110 8.29 -2.91 -9.35
CA ARG A 110 7.07 -2.26 -8.82
C ARG A 110 5.90 -2.27 -9.79
N ARG A 111 6.17 -2.13 -11.10
CA ARG A 111 5.11 -2.30 -12.13
C ARG A 111 4.54 -3.71 -12.10
N LYS A 112 5.38 -4.73 -11.96
CA LYS A 112 4.95 -6.13 -11.84
C LYS A 112 4.15 -6.32 -10.55
N LEU A 113 4.65 -5.83 -9.40
CA LEU A 113 3.94 -5.88 -8.14
C LEU A 113 2.53 -5.26 -8.22
N THR A 114 2.42 -4.03 -8.75
CA THR A 114 1.12 -3.35 -8.86
C THR A 114 0.15 -3.98 -9.85
N SER A 115 0.63 -4.82 -10.76
CA SER A 115 -0.22 -5.55 -11.70
C SER A 115 -0.69 -6.90 -11.20
N GLU A 116 0.06 -7.54 -10.30
CA GLU A 116 -0.16 -8.95 -9.93
C GLU A 116 -0.49 -9.15 -8.44
N CYS A 117 0.02 -8.30 -7.54
CA CYS A 117 -0.15 -8.46 -6.11
C CYS A 117 -1.45 -7.82 -5.61
N PRO A 118 -2.36 -8.57 -4.96
CA PRO A 118 -3.62 -8.01 -4.44
C PRO A 118 -3.48 -7.31 -3.09
N ALA A 119 -2.35 -7.44 -2.39
CA ALA A 119 -2.12 -6.81 -1.10
C ALA A 119 -1.87 -5.30 -1.22
N VAL A 120 -2.05 -4.58 -0.12
CA VAL A 120 -1.63 -3.17 -0.03
C VAL A 120 -0.11 -3.09 -0.20
N LEU A 121 0.37 -2.23 -1.09
CA LEU A 121 1.79 -2.06 -1.38
C LEU A 121 2.33 -0.77 -0.80
N GLY A 122 3.38 -0.88 -0.01
CA GLY A 122 4.23 0.23 0.42
C GLY A 122 5.59 0.19 -0.28
N THR A 123 6.21 1.35 -0.46
CA THR A 123 7.55 1.50 -1.03
C THR A 123 8.36 2.53 -0.25
N VAL A 124 9.67 2.52 -0.42
CA VAL A 124 10.59 3.49 0.21
C VAL A 124 11.30 4.31 -0.88
N PRO A 125 10.69 5.39 -1.38
CA PRO A 125 11.22 6.16 -2.51
C PRO A 125 12.63 6.72 -2.28
N ILE A 126 13.01 6.98 -1.03
CA ILE A 126 14.34 7.49 -0.71
C ILE A 126 15.47 6.51 -1.06
N TYR A 127 15.18 5.20 -1.09
CA TYR A 127 16.18 4.22 -1.50
C TYR A 127 16.51 4.35 -2.99
N ASP A 128 15.50 4.56 -3.84
CA ASP A 128 15.72 4.86 -5.27
C ASP A 128 16.48 6.18 -5.44
N ALA A 129 16.11 7.15 -4.65
CA ALA A 129 16.72 8.45 -4.69
C ALA A 129 18.24 8.37 -4.42
N VAL A 130 18.65 7.56 -3.45
CA VAL A 130 20.08 7.32 -3.14
C VAL A 130 20.80 6.60 -4.28
N VAL A 131 20.11 5.67 -4.94
CA VAL A 131 20.73 4.82 -5.99
C VAL A 131 20.80 5.55 -7.34
N TYR A 132 19.74 6.25 -7.73
CA TYR A 132 19.60 6.84 -9.07
C TYR A 132 19.90 8.34 -9.12
N LEU A 133 19.73 9.03 -7.99
CA LEU A 133 20.00 10.45 -7.89
C LEU A 133 20.99 10.62 -6.72
N SER A 134 22.04 11.41 -6.91
CA SER A 134 22.93 11.68 -5.78
C SER A 134 22.15 12.35 -4.66
N LEU A 135 22.53 12.08 -3.41
CA LEU A 135 21.92 12.73 -2.24
C LEU A 135 21.95 14.26 -2.33
N ILE A 136 22.95 14.82 -3.02
CA ILE A 136 23.07 16.26 -3.27
C ILE A 136 21.89 16.78 -4.11
N HIS A 137 21.42 16.04 -5.12
CA HIS A 137 20.31 16.48 -5.96
C HIS A 137 18.94 16.33 -5.32
N ILE A 138 18.82 15.52 -4.26
CA ILE A 138 17.54 15.25 -3.59
C ILE A 138 17.40 16.02 -2.30
N SER A 139 18.49 16.17 -1.57
CA SER A 139 18.51 16.75 -0.22
C SER A 139 19.12 18.13 -0.16
N GLU A 140 19.40 18.78 -1.30
CA GLU A 140 19.73 20.19 -1.23
C GLU A 140 18.52 20.96 -0.69
N PRO A 141 18.59 21.45 0.56
CA PRO A 141 17.62 22.42 1.00
C PRO A 141 17.75 23.59 0.02
N THR A 142 16.62 24.04 -0.51
CA THR A 142 16.53 25.27 -1.24
C THR A 142 17.26 26.34 -0.42
N ARG A 143 18.50 26.67 -0.79
CA ARG A 143 19.18 27.86 -0.29
C ARG A 143 18.45 29.07 -0.89
N HIS A 144 17.59 29.64 -0.10
CA HIS A 144 17.13 31.00 -0.31
C HIS A 144 18.07 31.96 0.37
#